data_9330c63077e5ae606b8a644c49d99756
#
_entry.id   9330c63077e5ae606b8a644c49d99756
#
_cell.length_a   1.000
_cell.length_b   1.000
_cell.length_c   1.000
_cell.angle_alpha   90.00
_cell.angle_beta   90.00
_cell.angle_gamma   90.00
#
_symmetry.space_group_name_H-M   'P 1'
#
loop_
_entity.id
_entity.type
_entity.pdbx_description
1 polymer ?
#
loop_
_entity_poly.entity_id
_entity_poly.type
_entity_poly.pdbx_seq_one_letter_code
_entity_poly.pdbx_strand_id
1 'polypeptide(L)'
;KALRVNKLRTLLTMLGMIIGVAAVIAMVSIGAGAQERVRDQLRNLGSNLILVLPGSTTASGVRLGMGAAQTLTEEDARAIALEVEGVVVAAPAVRGTGQVVAGAANWSTQFFGTTNDYLVARDWPIASGRAFEDGEISGAGKVALIGLTTAQQLFGDADPVDQVIRVRKVPLTII
;
A
#
# COMPACT_ATOMS: atom_id res chain seq x y z
N LYS A 1 -60.56 13.40 8.17
CA LYS A 1 -61.12 14.58 8.92
C LYS A 1 -60.38 14.83 10.24
N ALA A 2 -59.85 13.81 10.94
CA ALA A 2 -59.14 13.93 12.25
C ALA A 2 -57.83 14.76 12.20
N LEU A 3 -57.12 14.77 11.08
CA LEU A 3 -55.83 15.48 10.89
C LEU A 3 -55.97 17.02 10.79
N ARG A 4 -57.17 17.53 10.52
CA ARG A 4 -57.43 18.97 10.42
C ARG A 4 -57.80 19.67 11.73
N VAL A 5 -58.18 18.92 12.77
CA VAL A 5 -58.67 19.46 14.04
C VAL A 5 -57.56 19.82 15.02
N ASN A 6 -56.40 19.13 14.99
CA ASN A 6 -55.26 19.40 15.87
C ASN A 6 -53.95 19.47 15.09
N LYS A 7 -53.75 20.48 14.29
CA LYS A 7 -52.58 20.68 13.40
C LYS A 7 -51.25 20.62 14.15
N LEU A 8 -51.14 21.19 15.33
CA LEU A 8 -49.92 21.16 16.17
C LEU A 8 -49.53 19.73 16.61
N ARG A 9 -50.53 18.91 17.02
CA ARG A 9 -50.26 17.53 17.43
C ARG A 9 -49.77 16.67 16.25
N THR A 10 -50.41 16.82 15.11
CA THR A 10 -50.05 16.13 13.88
C THR A 10 -48.64 16.53 13.42
N LEU A 11 -48.33 17.83 13.47
CA LEU A 11 -47.01 18.34 13.08
C LEU A 11 -45.89 17.83 14.03
N LEU A 12 -46.15 17.82 15.34
CA LEU A 12 -45.19 17.29 16.33
C LEU A 12 -44.95 15.77 16.15
N THR A 13 -46.02 15.00 15.91
CA THR A 13 -45.87 13.55 15.69
C THR A 13 -45.17 13.23 14.38
N MET A 14 -45.45 13.96 13.28
CA MET A 14 -44.72 13.83 12.03
C MET A 14 -43.25 14.22 12.19
N LEU A 15 -42.96 15.31 12.90
CA LEU A 15 -41.58 15.75 13.15
C LEU A 15 -40.80 14.67 13.94
N GLY A 16 -41.41 14.09 14.98
CA GLY A 16 -40.77 13.01 15.73
C GLY A 16 -40.48 11.78 14.88
N MET A 17 -41.40 11.40 14.00
CA MET A 17 -41.22 10.29 13.08
C MET A 17 -40.10 10.57 12.05
N ILE A 18 -40.09 11.78 11.47
CA ILE A 18 -39.04 12.19 10.52
C ILE A 18 -37.66 12.17 11.18
N ILE A 19 -37.54 12.75 12.38
CA ILE A 19 -36.26 12.75 13.12
C ILE A 19 -35.83 11.33 13.46
N GLY A 20 -36.74 10.46 13.91
CA GLY A 20 -36.43 9.07 14.21
C GLY A 20 -35.95 8.29 13.02
N VAL A 21 -36.60 8.39 11.87
CA VAL A 21 -36.19 7.73 10.63
C VAL A 21 -34.85 8.30 10.12
N ALA A 22 -34.71 9.63 10.14
CA ALA A 22 -33.46 10.28 9.72
C ALA A 22 -32.26 9.85 10.58
N ALA A 23 -32.45 9.72 11.89
CA ALA A 23 -31.40 9.26 12.80
C ALA A 23 -30.96 7.80 12.49
N VAL A 24 -31.92 6.91 12.20
CA VAL A 24 -31.61 5.52 11.83
C VAL A 24 -30.87 5.47 10.50
N ILE A 25 -31.32 6.22 9.48
CA ILE A 25 -30.65 6.28 8.18
C ILE A 25 -29.22 6.81 8.35
N ALA A 26 -29.03 7.88 9.12
CA ALA A 26 -27.70 8.43 9.38
C ALA A 26 -26.78 7.40 10.06
N MET A 27 -27.28 6.69 11.06
CA MET A 27 -26.50 5.66 11.78
C MET A 27 -26.09 4.52 10.84
N VAL A 28 -27.00 4.00 10.02
CA VAL A 28 -26.72 2.93 9.06
C VAL A 28 -25.72 3.40 8.00
N SER A 29 -25.86 4.63 7.50
CA SER A 29 -24.95 5.20 6.50
C SER A 29 -23.54 5.39 7.05
N ILE A 30 -23.41 5.87 8.30
CA ILE A 30 -22.10 5.99 8.97
C ILE A 30 -21.47 4.60 9.17
N GLY A 31 -22.28 3.62 9.60
CA GLY A 31 -21.82 2.23 9.78
C GLY A 31 -21.32 1.59 8.49
N ALA A 32 -22.07 1.76 7.40
CA ALA A 32 -21.66 1.27 6.08
C ALA A 32 -20.36 1.94 5.57
N GLY A 33 -20.26 3.26 5.74
CA GLY A 33 -19.04 4.00 5.37
C GLY A 33 -17.82 3.61 6.20
N ALA A 34 -17.98 3.30 7.48
CA ALA A 34 -16.91 2.81 8.33
C ALA A 34 -16.46 1.40 7.91
N GLN A 35 -17.40 0.50 7.60
CA GLN A 35 -17.08 -0.85 7.09
C GLN A 35 -16.29 -0.81 5.79
N GLU A 36 -16.66 0.06 4.85
CA GLU A 36 -15.94 0.18 3.57
C GLU A 36 -14.52 0.69 3.77
N ARG A 37 -14.32 1.69 4.63
CA ARG A 37 -12.97 2.16 4.98
C ARG A 37 -12.10 1.08 5.60
N VAL A 38 -12.66 0.25 6.48
CA VAL A 38 -11.94 -0.88 7.08
C VAL A 38 -11.60 -1.93 6.02
N ARG A 39 -12.52 -2.23 5.09
CA ARG A 39 -12.25 -3.14 3.97
C ARG A 39 -11.15 -2.63 3.06
N ASP A 40 -11.16 -1.34 2.73
CA ASP A 40 -10.10 -0.75 1.90
C ASP A 40 -8.75 -0.77 2.60
N GLN A 41 -8.71 -0.52 3.91
CA GLN A 41 -7.48 -0.66 4.71
C GLN A 41 -6.97 -2.10 4.72
N LEU A 42 -7.85 -3.10 4.84
CA LEU A 42 -7.47 -4.51 4.80
C LEU A 42 -7.00 -4.95 3.40
N ARG A 43 -7.64 -4.46 2.33
CA ARG A 43 -7.18 -4.70 0.95
C ARG A 43 -5.79 -4.16 0.70
N ASN A 44 -5.50 -2.95 1.21
CA ASN A 44 -4.18 -2.32 1.07
C ASN A 44 -3.07 -3.06 1.85
N LEU A 45 -3.43 -3.88 2.84
CA LEU A 45 -2.48 -4.75 3.55
C LEU A 45 -2.16 -6.05 2.79
N GLY A 46 -2.94 -6.39 1.73
CA GLY A 46 -2.85 -7.67 1.04
C GLY A 46 -3.56 -8.77 1.83
N SER A 47 -4.67 -9.28 1.34
CA SER A 47 -5.54 -10.21 2.08
C SER A 47 -4.91 -11.58 2.38
N ASN A 48 -3.83 -11.95 1.69
CA ASN A 48 -3.16 -13.25 1.82
C ASN A 48 -1.64 -13.12 1.80
N LEU A 49 -1.10 -12.02 2.35
CA LEU A 49 0.33 -11.76 2.36
C LEU A 49 0.99 -12.42 3.58
N ILE A 50 1.96 -13.29 3.33
CA ILE A 50 2.86 -13.84 4.33
C ILE A 50 4.22 -13.15 4.18
N LEU A 51 4.69 -12.52 5.25
CA LEU A 51 6.01 -11.91 5.29
C LEU A 51 7.02 -12.88 5.92
N VAL A 52 7.93 -13.38 5.12
CA VAL A 52 9.04 -14.23 5.59
C VAL A 52 10.23 -13.34 5.91
N LEU A 53 10.66 -13.35 7.16
CA LEU A 53 11.80 -12.58 7.63
C LEU A 53 12.94 -13.52 8.05
N PRO A 54 14.20 -13.14 7.79
CA PRO A 54 15.31 -13.93 8.27
C PRO A 54 15.33 -13.95 9.81
N GLY A 55 15.67 -15.10 10.37
CA GLY A 55 15.76 -15.29 11.81
C GLY A 55 16.85 -14.44 12.45
N SER A 56 16.87 -14.41 13.79
CA SER A 56 17.98 -13.83 14.54
C SER A 56 19.11 -14.84 14.65
N THR A 57 20.34 -14.46 14.33
CA THR A 57 21.53 -15.24 14.62
C THR A 57 22.18 -14.78 15.91
N THR A 58 22.70 -15.74 16.69
CA THR A 58 23.53 -15.43 17.86
C THR A 58 25.00 -15.52 17.41
N ALA A 59 25.59 -14.39 17.06
CA ALA A 59 27.03 -14.33 16.82
C ALA A 59 27.72 -13.90 18.11
N SER A 60 28.64 -14.69 18.59
CA SER A 60 29.46 -14.40 19.79
C SER A 60 28.68 -14.06 21.06
N GLY A 61 27.51 -14.69 21.29
CA GLY A 61 26.70 -14.47 22.47
C GLY A 61 25.77 -13.23 22.46
N VAL A 62 25.84 -12.42 21.42
CA VAL A 62 24.95 -11.26 21.23
C VAL A 62 23.79 -11.68 20.32
N ARG A 63 22.56 -11.58 20.82
CA ARG A 63 21.36 -11.76 20.00
C ARG A 63 21.15 -10.53 19.13
N LEU A 64 21.38 -10.69 17.84
CA LEU A 64 20.96 -9.70 16.84
C LEU A 64 19.43 -9.83 16.66
N GLY A 65 18.72 -8.71 16.57
CA GLY A 65 17.27 -8.70 16.38
C GLY A 65 16.81 -9.43 15.11
N MET A 66 15.51 -9.76 15.02
CA MET A 66 14.92 -10.34 13.81
C MET A 66 15.23 -9.48 12.57
N GLY A 67 15.67 -10.12 11.49
CA GLY A 67 16.05 -9.43 10.25
C GLY A 67 17.51 -8.94 10.19
N ALA A 68 18.31 -9.12 11.25
CA ALA A 68 19.70 -8.69 11.26
C ALA A 68 20.65 -9.59 10.45
N ALA A 69 20.30 -10.86 10.25
CA ALA A 69 21.04 -11.77 9.40
C ALA A 69 20.39 -11.84 8.02
N GLN A 70 21.09 -11.41 6.99
CA GLN A 70 20.64 -11.55 5.59
C GLN A 70 20.93 -13.00 5.15
N THR A 71 20.09 -13.93 5.57
CA THR A 71 20.23 -15.36 5.26
C THR A 71 19.27 -15.82 4.16
N LEU A 72 18.23 -15.03 3.84
CA LEU A 72 17.33 -15.33 2.75
C LEU A 72 17.91 -14.86 1.41
N THR A 73 17.78 -15.70 0.40
CA THR A 73 18.27 -15.47 -0.96
C THR A 73 17.10 -15.39 -1.96
N GLU A 74 17.40 -15.00 -3.20
CA GLU A 74 16.40 -15.04 -4.28
C GLU A 74 16.00 -16.47 -4.64
N GLU A 75 16.95 -17.42 -4.51
CA GLU A 75 16.71 -18.85 -4.70
C GLU A 75 15.68 -19.39 -3.70
N ASP A 76 15.72 -18.95 -2.45
CA ASP A 76 14.72 -19.32 -1.44
C ASP A 76 13.33 -18.81 -1.83
N ALA A 77 13.22 -17.61 -2.37
CA ALA A 77 11.94 -17.09 -2.85
C ALA A 77 11.40 -17.92 -4.03
N ARG A 78 12.27 -18.33 -4.96
CA ARG A 78 11.89 -19.22 -6.06
C ARG A 78 11.47 -20.60 -5.58
N ALA A 79 12.20 -21.18 -4.63
CA ALA A 79 11.84 -22.47 -4.04
C ALA A 79 10.47 -22.40 -3.36
N ILE A 80 10.18 -21.34 -2.60
CA ILE A 80 8.88 -21.11 -1.97
C ILE A 80 7.77 -21.08 -3.03
N ALA A 81 7.96 -20.35 -4.14
CA ALA A 81 6.97 -20.24 -5.19
C ALA A 81 6.69 -21.57 -5.91
N LEU A 82 7.70 -22.43 -6.04
CA LEU A 82 7.61 -23.69 -6.78
C LEU A 82 7.19 -24.88 -5.93
N GLU A 83 7.61 -24.92 -4.67
CA GLU A 83 7.51 -26.12 -3.83
C GLU A 83 6.38 -26.03 -2.79
N VAL A 84 5.91 -24.80 -2.46
CA VAL A 84 4.89 -24.62 -1.44
C VAL A 84 3.50 -24.52 -2.10
N GLU A 85 2.66 -25.52 -1.85
CA GLU A 85 1.29 -25.53 -2.34
C GLU A 85 0.47 -24.35 -1.75
N GLY A 86 -0.30 -23.67 -2.62
CA GLY A 86 -1.12 -22.54 -2.24
C GLY A 86 -0.40 -21.17 -2.30
N VAL A 87 0.90 -21.14 -2.59
CA VAL A 87 1.61 -19.90 -2.88
C VAL A 87 1.38 -19.51 -4.33
N VAL A 88 0.79 -18.34 -4.55
CA VAL A 88 0.55 -17.80 -5.90
C VAL A 88 1.81 -17.13 -6.45
N VAL A 89 2.52 -16.39 -5.59
CA VAL A 89 3.72 -15.65 -5.96
C VAL A 89 4.61 -15.45 -4.73
N ALA A 90 5.92 -15.47 -4.90
CA ALA A 90 6.88 -15.14 -3.86
C ALA A 90 7.84 -14.06 -4.38
N ALA A 91 7.85 -12.91 -3.74
CA ALA A 91 8.64 -11.76 -4.14
C ALA A 91 9.81 -11.55 -3.19
N PRO A 92 11.06 -11.67 -3.66
CA PRO A 92 12.20 -11.24 -2.89
C PRO A 92 12.19 -9.73 -2.73
N ALA A 93 12.48 -9.23 -1.52
CA ALA A 93 12.49 -7.80 -1.27
C ALA A 93 13.60 -7.39 -0.29
N VAL A 94 14.35 -6.37 -0.66
CA VAL A 94 15.32 -5.70 0.22
C VAL A 94 14.76 -4.33 0.58
N ARG A 95 14.56 -4.08 1.87
CA ARG A 95 14.01 -2.84 2.39
C ARG A 95 15.11 -1.86 2.78
N GLY A 96 14.93 -0.61 2.40
CA GLY A 96 15.75 0.51 2.86
C GLY A 96 14.91 1.74 3.19
N THR A 97 15.51 2.66 3.93
CA THR A 97 14.96 3.99 4.19
C THR A 97 15.97 5.04 3.77
N GLY A 98 15.50 6.17 3.29
CA GLY A 98 16.38 7.27 2.92
C GLY A 98 15.66 8.39 2.21
N GLN A 99 16.43 9.43 1.88
CA GLN A 99 15.93 10.53 1.07
C GLN A 99 15.93 10.16 -0.41
N VAL A 100 14.81 10.47 -1.05
CA VAL A 100 14.64 10.50 -2.49
C VAL A 100 14.67 11.96 -2.92
N VAL A 101 15.46 12.28 -3.92
CA VAL A 101 15.67 13.65 -4.39
C VAL A 101 15.30 13.74 -5.86
N ALA A 102 14.47 14.72 -6.23
CA ALA A 102 14.11 15.07 -7.58
C ALA A 102 14.35 16.58 -7.79
N GLY A 103 15.34 16.95 -8.60
CA GLY A 103 15.71 18.36 -8.75
C GLY A 103 16.02 19.05 -7.43
N ALA A 104 15.20 20.04 -7.05
CA ALA A 104 15.30 20.76 -5.78
C ALA A 104 14.42 20.16 -4.66
N ALA A 105 13.49 19.26 -4.99
CA ALA A 105 12.62 18.61 -4.02
C ALA A 105 13.27 17.37 -3.42
N ASN A 106 12.94 17.09 -2.16
CA ASN A 106 13.38 15.87 -1.50
C ASN A 106 12.29 15.35 -0.56
N TRP A 107 12.24 14.02 -0.42
CA TRP A 107 11.28 13.34 0.43
C TRP A 107 11.91 12.14 1.12
N SER A 108 11.74 12.00 2.43
CA SER A 108 12.23 10.83 3.17
C SER A 108 11.18 9.74 3.12
N THR A 109 11.54 8.59 2.54
CA THR A 109 10.61 7.46 2.38
C THR A 109 11.32 6.13 2.52
N GLN A 110 10.52 5.07 2.51
CA GLN A 110 11.02 3.70 2.40
C GLN A 110 11.09 3.33 0.91
N PHE A 111 12.11 2.57 0.56
CA PHE A 111 12.26 1.99 -0.75
C PHE A 111 12.52 0.49 -0.65
N PHE A 112 12.15 -0.23 -1.69
CA PHE A 112 12.29 -1.67 -1.81
C PHE A 112 13.04 -1.99 -3.10
N GLY A 113 14.09 -2.79 -3.01
CA GLY A 113 14.65 -3.49 -4.18
C GLY A 113 13.88 -4.79 -4.33
N THR A 114 13.20 -5.00 -5.44
CA THR A 114 12.29 -6.12 -5.63
C THR A 114 12.01 -6.38 -7.11
N THR A 115 11.13 -7.34 -7.41
CA THR A 115 10.68 -7.72 -8.75
C THR A 115 9.20 -7.34 -8.96
N ASN A 116 8.68 -7.58 -10.17
CA ASN A 116 7.25 -7.38 -10.48
C ASN A 116 6.33 -8.21 -9.59
N ASP A 117 6.79 -9.35 -9.10
CA ASP A 117 6.04 -10.22 -8.20
C ASP A 117 5.61 -9.51 -6.91
N TYR A 118 6.37 -8.50 -6.50
CA TYR A 118 6.02 -7.69 -5.34
C TYR A 118 4.74 -6.87 -5.55
N LEU A 119 4.54 -6.36 -6.76
CA LEU A 119 3.33 -5.61 -7.12
C LEU A 119 2.12 -6.56 -7.11
N VAL A 120 2.29 -7.78 -7.65
CA VAL A 120 1.27 -8.82 -7.64
C VAL A 120 0.93 -9.23 -6.20
N ALA A 121 1.95 -9.52 -5.37
CA ALA A 121 1.75 -9.91 -3.98
C ALA A 121 1.04 -8.84 -3.13
N ARG A 122 1.24 -7.57 -3.48
CA ARG A 122 0.64 -6.42 -2.79
C ARG A 122 -0.67 -5.93 -3.40
N ASP A 123 -1.08 -6.50 -4.54
CA ASP A 123 -2.22 -6.01 -5.32
C ASP A 123 -2.09 -4.50 -5.63
N TRP A 124 -0.90 -4.09 -6.04
CA TRP A 124 -0.57 -2.70 -6.38
C TRP A 124 -0.61 -2.49 -7.90
N PRO A 125 -1.71 -1.95 -8.44
CA PRO A 125 -1.79 -1.63 -9.85
C PRO A 125 -0.89 -0.45 -10.21
N ILE A 126 -0.29 -0.50 -11.39
CA ILE A 126 0.43 0.62 -11.97
C ILE A 126 -0.61 1.59 -12.54
N ALA A 127 -0.59 2.84 -12.07
CA ALA A 127 -1.53 3.87 -12.51
C ALA A 127 -1.07 4.59 -13.77
N SER A 128 0.25 4.76 -13.95
CA SER A 128 0.89 5.39 -15.09
C SER A 128 2.27 4.79 -15.31
N GLY A 129 2.74 4.71 -16.53
CA GLY A 129 4.02 4.09 -16.86
C GLY A 129 3.89 2.58 -17.11
N ARG A 130 4.93 1.81 -16.78
CA ARG A 130 5.03 0.38 -17.04
C ARG A 130 5.68 -0.39 -15.86
N ALA A 131 5.55 -1.70 -15.87
CA ALA A 131 6.30 -2.58 -14.98
C ALA A 131 7.79 -2.68 -15.38
N PHE A 132 8.60 -3.29 -14.51
CA PHE A 132 9.99 -3.61 -14.84
C PHE A 132 10.04 -4.63 -15.98
N GLU A 133 11.00 -4.47 -16.88
CA GLU A 133 11.33 -5.46 -17.89
C GLU A 133 12.27 -6.53 -17.31
N ASP A 134 12.22 -7.75 -17.84
CA ASP A 134 13.08 -8.85 -17.38
C ASP A 134 14.57 -8.52 -17.49
N GLY A 135 14.95 -7.77 -18.54
CA GLY A 135 16.32 -7.29 -18.72
C GLY A 135 16.75 -6.25 -17.67
N GLU A 136 15.81 -5.44 -17.15
CA GLU A 136 16.06 -4.47 -16.09
C GLU A 136 16.21 -5.17 -14.74
N ILE A 137 15.39 -6.21 -14.49
CA ILE A 137 15.47 -7.00 -13.27
C ILE A 137 16.80 -7.76 -13.22
N SER A 138 17.13 -8.52 -14.28
CA SER A 138 18.34 -9.34 -14.34
C SER A 138 19.63 -8.53 -14.44
N GLY A 139 19.57 -7.38 -15.13
CA GLY A 139 20.71 -6.47 -15.32
C GLY A 139 20.86 -5.39 -14.25
N ALA A 140 20.05 -5.42 -13.19
CA ALA A 140 20.00 -4.37 -12.16
C ALA A 140 19.84 -2.97 -12.78
N GLY A 141 18.86 -2.82 -13.67
CA GLY A 141 18.55 -1.58 -14.37
C GLY A 141 18.28 -0.43 -13.39
N LYS A 142 18.71 0.75 -13.74
CA LYS A 142 18.52 1.95 -12.91
C LYS A 142 17.14 2.58 -13.14
N VAL A 143 16.11 1.81 -12.85
CA VAL A 143 14.71 2.21 -12.98
C VAL A 143 13.97 2.11 -11.65
N ALA A 144 12.88 2.84 -11.49
CA ALA A 144 12.10 2.85 -10.27
C ALA A 144 10.61 3.09 -10.56
N LEU A 145 9.77 2.44 -9.76
CA LEU A 145 8.37 2.79 -9.60
C LEU A 145 8.21 3.59 -8.31
N ILE A 146 7.38 4.61 -8.31
CA ILE A 146 7.15 5.45 -7.14
C ILE A 146 5.68 5.40 -6.72
N GLY A 147 5.44 5.44 -5.41
CA GLY A 147 4.08 5.53 -4.87
C GLY A 147 3.51 6.94 -5.07
N LEU A 148 2.18 7.03 -5.19
CA LEU A 148 1.45 8.28 -5.42
C LEU A 148 1.83 9.39 -4.45
N THR A 149 1.95 9.09 -3.16
CA THR A 149 2.35 10.07 -2.14
C THR A 149 3.75 10.65 -2.43
N THR A 150 4.71 9.79 -2.81
CA THR A 150 6.07 10.22 -3.14
C THR A 150 6.08 11.06 -4.42
N ALA A 151 5.29 10.66 -5.43
CA ALA A 151 5.12 11.42 -6.66
C ALA A 151 4.59 12.83 -6.39
N GLN A 152 3.53 12.95 -5.61
CA GLN A 152 2.94 14.24 -5.22
C GLN A 152 3.92 15.13 -4.44
N GLN A 153 4.72 14.56 -3.54
CA GLN A 153 5.68 15.33 -2.73
C GLN A 153 6.90 15.81 -3.54
N LEU A 154 7.31 15.06 -4.56
CA LEU A 154 8.48 15.40 -5.37
C LEU A 154 8.15 16.21 -6.62
N PHE A 155 6.99 15.98 -7.24
CA PHE A 155 6.62 16.52 -8.54
C PHE A 155 5.32 17.34 -8.52
N GLY A 156 4.53 17.29 -7.40
CA GLY A 156 3.22 17.94 -7.34
C GLY A 156 2.25 17.32 -8.35
N ASP A 157 1.72 18.16 -9.23
CA ASP A 157 0.77 17.74 -10.29
C ASP A 157 1.47 17.36 -11.61
N ALA A 158 2.82 17.45 -11.68
CA ALA A 158 3.57 17.08 -12.88
C ALA A 158 3.69 15.55 -13.02
N ASP A 159 3.72 15.08 -14.27
CA ASP A 159 3.92 13.66 -14.57
C ASP A 159 5.33 13.23 -14.13
N PRO A 160 5.46 12.23 -13.24
CA PRO A 160 6.74 11.73 -12.81
C PRO A 160 7.41 10.74 -13.76
N VAL A 161 6.69 10.20 -14.76
CA VAL A 161 7.23 9.21 -15.70
C VAL A 161 8.37 9.82 -16.51
N ASP A 162 9.41 9.04 -16.80
CA ASP A 162 10.65 9.44 -17.45
C ASP A 162 11.50 10.47 -16.69
N GLN A 163 11.09 10.89 -15.49
CA GLN A 163 11.89 11.77 -14.65
C GLN A 163 12.96 10.98 -13.87
N VAL A 164 14.06 11.68 -13.56
CA VAL A 164 15.17 11.08 -12.80
C VAL A 164 15.09 11.48 -11.33
N ILE A 165 15.07 10.48 -10.48
CA ILE A 165 15.22 10.64 -9.03
C ILE A 165 16.57 10.10 -8.55
N ARG A 166 17.00 10.51 -7.38
CA ARG A 166 18.20 9.97 -6.73
C ARG A 166 17.83 9.36 -5.40
N VAL A 167 18.16 8.07 -5.24
CA VAL A 167 18.02 7.34 -3.98
C VAL A 167 19.42 6.99 -3.49
N ARG A 168 19.81 7.47 -2.31
CA ARG A 168 21.18 7.29 -1.78
C ARG A 168 22.29 7.61 -2.80
N LYS A 169 22.16 8.70 -3.54
CA LYS A 169 23.08 9.15 -4.60
C LYS A 169 23.05 8.33 -5.91
N VAL A 170 22.26 7.26 -5.99
CA VAL A 170 22.08 6.48 -7.22
C VAL A 170 20.95 7.14 -8.04
N PRO A 171 21.20 7.54 -9.30
CA PRO A 171 20.16 8.03 -10.19
C PRO A 171 19.32 6.85 -10.69
N LEU A 172 17.99 7.02 -10.69
CA LEU A 172 17.01 6.06 -11.16
C LEU A 172 16.01 6.79 -12.04
N THR A 173 15.64 6.22 -13.17
CA THR A 173 14.58 6.76 -14.04
C THR A 173 13.24 6.16 -13.61
N ILE A 174 12.23 7.00 -13.44
CA ILE A 174 10.86 6.56 -13.15
C ILE A 174 10.24 6.02 -14.45
N ILE A 175 9.62 4.85 -14.35
CA ILE A 175 9.03 4.13 -15.49
C ILE A 175 7.54 3.91 -15.29
#